data_4066535d9e976c4267566cc9449ae609
#
_entry.id   4066535d9e976c4267566cc9449ae609
#
_cell.length_a   1.000
_cell.length_b   1.000
_cell.length_c   1.000
_cell.angle_alpha   90.00
_cell.angle_beta   90.00
_cell.angle_gamma   90.00
#
_symmetry.space_group_name_H-M   'P 1'
#
loop_
_entity.id
_entity.type
_entity.pdbx_description
1 polymer ?
#
loop_
_entity_poly.entity_id
_entity_poly.type
_entity_poly.pdbx_seq_one_letter_code
_entity_poly.pdbx_strand_id
1 'polypeptide(L)'
;MLGSVLVDGGYSDNVIIGASSHYCTAERQFRMPLEHGNQRPPSAQWTATAAGAMLLSMEDEGEKMEVDENGDVKQLRKVRVESGTIRKVMDAGVNDANQMGSAMAPAAVDTLLNHLQDTERTPDYYDAILTGDLGFIGRDIVTDLLTDAGISAEGLERVYDDCGVMIYGKRQDVHSGGSGCGCSASVFAGYVFKRMVRGELKRVLLISTGAMLSTISPFQGESIPGIAHAISMEAE
;
A
#
# COMPACT_ATOMS: atom_id res chain seq x y z
N MET A 1 -7.32 5.38 6.65
CA MET A 1 -7.23 6.84 6.84
C MET A 1 -8.61 7.48 7.06
N LEU A 2 -9.44 7.72 6.02
CA LEU A 2 -10.74 8.39 6.22
C LEU A 2 -11.65 7.68 7.23
N GLY A 3 -11.74 6.36 7.18
CA GLY A 3 -12.51 5.59 8.15
C GLY A 3 -12.03 5.82 9.59
N SER A 4 -10.72 5.86 9.82
CA SER A 4 -10.15 6.13 11.15
C SER A 4 -10.49 7.55 11.63
N VAL A 5 -10.45 8.54 10.75
CA VAL A 5 -10.85 9.92 11.08
C VAL A 5 -12.34 10.00 11.47
N LEU A 6 -13.21 9.25 10.78
CA LEU A 6 -14.65 9.23 11.11
C LEU A 6 -14.93 8.59 12.46
N VAL A 7 -14.22 7.50 12.78
CA VAL A 7 -14.36 6.79 14.07
C VAL A 7 -13.78 7.62 15.20
N ASP A 8 -12.53 8.06 15.07
CA ASP A 8 -11.82 8.86 16.09
C ASP A 8 -12.49 10.22 16.33
N GLY A 9 -13.04 10.83 15.28
CA GLY A 9 -13.82 12.08 15.36
C GLY A 9 -15.23 11.93 15.92
N GLY A 10 -15.67 10.73 16.28
CA GLY A 10 -16.98 10.45 16.85
C GLY A 10 -18.15 10.59 15.87
N TYR A 11 -17.87 10.56 14.55
CA TYR A 11 -18.93 10.60 13.53
C TYR A 11 -19.66 9.26 13.37
N SER A 12 -18.99 8.16 13.75
CA SER A 12 -19.56 6.82 13.71
C SER A 12 -18.76 5.89 14.62
N ASP A 13 -19.45 5.01 15.34
CA ASP A 13 -18.81 4.00 16.19
C ASP A 13 -18.17 2.89 15.35
N ASN A 14 -18.74 2.61 14.18
CA ASN A 14 -18.30 1.57 13.28
C ASN A 14 -18.27 2.06 11.83
N VAL A 15 -17.17 1.78 11.10
CA VAL A 15 -17.01 2.13 9.68
C VAL A 15 -16.47 0.94 8.91
N ILE A 16 -17.17 0.53 7.86
CA ILE A 16 -16.62 -0.43 6.89
C ILE A 16 -15.81 0.34 5.86
N ILE A 17 -14.56 -0.05 5.70
CA ILE A 17 -13.66 0.47 4.67
C ILE A 17 -13.35 -0.65 3.68
N GLY A 18 -13.19 -0.31 2.41
CA GLY A 18 -12.84 -1.30 1.40
C GLY A 18 -12.38 -0.66 0.10
N ALA A 19 -11.64 -1.44 -0.67
CA ALA A 19 -11.27 -1.10 -2.02
C ALA A 19 -11.25 -2.36 -2.90
N SER A 20 -11.53 -2.17 -4.19
CA SER A 20 -11.51 -3.23 -5.18
C SER A 20 -10.99 -2.70 -6.52
N SER A 21 -10.40 -3.58 -7.30
CA SER A 21 -9.98 -3.31 -8.67
C SER A 21 -10.24 -4.51 -9.57
N HIS A 22 -10.51 -4.21 -10.84
CA HIS A 22 -10.74 -5.22 -11.86
C HIS A 22 -10.43 -4.64 -13.25
N TYR A 23 -9.54 -5.26 -14.01
CA TYR A 23 -9.11 -4.75 -15.33
C TYR A 23 -10.24 -4.49 -16.30
N CYS A 24 -11.27 -5.32 -16.33
CA CYS A 24 -12.42 -5.19 -17.24
C CYS A 24 -13.39 -4.05 -16.88
N THR A 25 -13.09 -3.25 -15.89
CA THR A 25 -13.89 -2.11 -15.42
C THR A 25 -13.19 -0.77 -15.77
N ALA A 26 -13.17 0.17 -14.82
CA ALA A 26 -12.59 1.49 -15.00
C ALA A 26 -11.09 1.46 -15.35
N GLU A 27 -10.32 0.54 -14.77
CA GLU A 27 -8.88 0.41 -15.01
C GLU A 27 -8.54 0.15 -16.47
N ARG A 28 -9.39 -0.55 -17.21
CA ARG A 28 -9.20 -0.76 -18.65
C ARG A 28 -9.07 0.55 -19.42
N GLN A 29 -9.85 1.56 -19.06
CA GLN A 29 -9.82 2.86 -19.73
C GLN A 29 -8.49 3.58 -19.53
N PHE A 30 -7.85 3.39 -18.38
CA PHE A 30 -6.56 4.02 -18.07
C PHE A 30 -5.37 3.24 -18.62
N ARG A 31 -5.50 1.92 -18.81
CA ARG A 31 -4.41 1.03 -19.19
C ARG A 31 -4.39 0.63 -20.67
N MET A 32 -5.44 0.93 -21.41
CA MET A 32 -5.45 0.72 -22.86
C MET A 32 -4.69 1.87 -23.58
N PRO A 33 -3.82 1.57 -24.53
CA PRO A 33 -3.44 0.26 -25.07
C PRO A 33 -2.35 -0.49 -24.27
N LEU A 34 -1.97 0.00 -23.07
CA LEU A 34 -0.79 -0.44 -22.31
C LEU A 34 -0.78 -1.93 -21.97
N GLU A 35 -1.95 -2.49 -21.65
CA GLU A 35 -2.11 -3.93 -21.38
C GLU A 35 -2.70 -4.69 -22.58
N HIS A 36 -2.63 -4.12 -23.78
CA HIS A 36 -3.20 -4.76 -24.96
C HIS A 36 -2.23 -5.77 -25.56
N GLY A 37 -2.55 -7.04 -25.42
CA GLY A 37 -1.76 -8.14 -26.01
C GLY A 37 -0.31 -8.16 -25.50
N ASN A 38 0.63 -8.29 -26.44
CA ASN A 38 2.06 -8.43 -26.15
C ASN A 38 2.82 -7.09 -26.01
N GLN A 39 2.12 -5.98 -25.99
CA GLN A 39 2.74 -4.63 -25.99
C GLN A 39 2.93 -4.08 -24.58
N ARG A 40 3.23 -4.95 -23.60
CA ARG A 40 3.53 -4.53 -22.23
C ARG A 40 5.03 -4.25 -22.08
N PRO A 41 5.45 -3.01 -21.77
CA PRO A 41 6.84 -2.75 -21.44
C PRO A 41 7.23 -3.40 -20.09
N PRO A 42 8.54 -3.59 -19.83
CA PRO A 42 9.01 -4.14 -18.54
C PRO A 42 8.58 -3.33 -17.31
N SER A 43 8.29 -2.04 -17.47
CA SER A 43 7.81 -1.15 -16.42
C SER A 43 6.30 -1.28 -16.14
N ALA A 44 5.54 -1.92 -17.04
CA ALA A 44 4.09 -2.08 -16.85
C ALA A 44 3.77 -2.97 -15.64
N GLN A 45 2.69 -2.59 -14.96
CA GLN A 45 2.13 -3.36 -13.87
C GLN A 45 0.82 -4.01 -14.30
N TRP A 46 0.47 -5.12 -13.67
CA TRP A 46 -0.77 -5.83 -13.93
C TRP A 46 -1.88 -5.39 -12.96
N THR A 47 -3.05 -5.06 -13.46
CA THR A 47 -4.19 -4.75 -12.60
C THR A 47 -4.57 -5.98 -11.76
N ALA A 48 -4.52 -5.84 -10.43
CA ALA A 48 -4.98 -6.86 -9.53
C ALA A 48 -6.51 -6.95 -9.59
N THR A 49 -7.05 -8.12 -9.96
CA THR A 49 -8.46 -8.42 -9.77
C THR A 49 -8.65 -8.89 -8.34
N ALA A 50 -8.92 -7.94 -7.47
CA ALA A 50 -8.90 -8.17 -6.04
C ALA A 50 -9.82 -7.19 -5.30
N ALA A 51 -10.22 -7.56 -4.08
CA ALA A 51 -10.94 -6.70 -3.16
C ALA A 51 -10.49 -6.99 -1.73
N GLY A 52 -10.50 -5.95 -0.89
CA GLY A 52 -10.30 -6.06 0.54
C GLY A 52 -11.29 -5.15 1.27
N ALA A 53 -11.85 -5.64 2.38
CA ALA A 53 -12.71 -4.86 3.25
C ALA A 53 -12.36 -5.13 4.71
N MET A 54 -12.49 -4.10 5.54
CA MET A 54 -12.23 -4.18 6.98
C MET A 54 -13.27 -3.35 7.74
N LEU A 55 -13.58 -3.79 8.96
CA LEU A 55 -14.37 -3.04 9.92
C LEU A 55 -13.41 -2.29 10.85
N LEU A 56 -13.62 -0.99 10.98
CA LEU A 56 -13.02 -0.16 12.03
C LEU A 56 -14.08 0.12 13.09
N SER A 57 -13.73 -0.07 14.35
CA SER A 57 -14.62 0.15 15.50
C SER A 57 -13.88 0.83 16.63
N MET A 58 -14.58 1.67 17.40
CA MET A 58 -14.12 2.15 18.70
C MET A 58 -14.34 1.12 19.82
N GLU A 59 -15.31 0.23 19.64
CA GLU A 59 -15.63 -0.79 20.63
C GLU A 59 -14.60 -1.92 20.65
N ASP A 60 -14.23 -2.32 21.83
CA ASP A 60 -13.46 -3.53 22.07
C ASP A 60 -14.39 -4.74 22.05
N GLU A 61 -14.39 -5.51 20.97
CA GLU A 61 -15.21 -6.72 20.83
C GLU A 61 -14.76 -7.90 21.74
N GLY A 62 -13.85 -7.66 22.69
CA GLY A 62 -13.34 -8.69 23.59
C GLY A 62 -12.25 -9.57 22.97
N GLU A 63 -11.93 -10.64 23.67
CA GLU A 63 -10.91 -11.60 23.23
C GLU A 63 -11.43 -12.51 22.13
N LYS A 64 -10.67 -12.64 21.03
CA LYS A 64 -10.95 -13.58 19.95
C LYS A 64 -9.98 -14.75 20.01
N MET A 65 -10.49 -15.95 19.77
CA MET A 65 -9.72 -17.18 19.76
C MET A 65 -9.80 -17.84 18.40
N GLU A 66 -8.69 -18.40 17.94
CA GLU A 66 -8.61 -19.24 16.75
C GLU A 66 -8.19 -20.66 17.20
N VAL A 67 -8.79 -21.67 16.62
CA VAL A 67 -8.35 -23.05 16.77
C VAL A 67 -7.50 -23.40 15.57
N ASP A 68 -6.23 -23.75 15.79
CA ASP A 68 -5.33 -24.12 14.70
C ASP A 68 -5.58 -25.56 14.19
N GLU A 69 -4.85 -25.96 13.14
CA GLU A 69 -4.99 -27.27 12.50
C GLU A 69 -4.72 -28.46 13.45
N ASN A 70 -4.04 -28.23 14.55
CA ASN A 70 -3.72 -29.23 15.56
C ASN A 70 -4.75 -29.27 16.69
N GLY A 71 -5.73 -28.35 16.68
CA GLY A 71 -6.73 -28.21 17.72
C GLY A 71 -6.30 -27.32 18.89
N ASP A 72 -5.14 -26.66 18.81
CA ASP A 72 -4.67 -25.73 19.82
C ASP A 72 -5.42 -24.39 19.71
N VAL A 73 -5.89 -23.90 20.86
CA VAL A 73 -6.57 -22.60 20.94
C VAL A 73 -5.56 -21.48 21.11
N LYS A 74 -5.52 -20.57 20.16
CA LYS A 74 -4.65 -19.38 20.22
C LYS A 74 -5.49 -18.12 20.37
N GLN A 75 -5.08 -17.26 21.29
CA GLN A 75 -5.65 -15.92 21.41
C GLN A 75 -5.17 -15.06 20.25
N LEU A 76 -6.10 -14.46 19.52
CA LEU A 76 -5.80 -13.52 18.46
C LEU A 76 -5.53 -12.14 19.06
N ARG A 77 -4.53 -11.46 18.52
CA ARG A 77 -4.21 -10.08 18.91
C ARG A 77 -5.20 -9.10 18.30
N LYS A 78 -5.45 -8.02 19.00
CA LYS A 78 -6.19 -6.86 18.45
C LYS A 78 -5.23 -6.01 17.65
N VAL A 79 -5.71 -5.48 16.52
CA VAL A 79 -4.93 -4.57 15.69
C VAL A 79 -5.55 -3.19 15.81
N ARG A 80 -4.77 -2.26 16.37
CA ARG A 80 -5.17 -0.87 16.57
C ARG A 80 -4.51 0.03 15.53
N VAL A 81 -5.28 0.97 14.99
CA VAL A 81 -4.73 2.11 14.24
C VAL A 81 -4.14 3.08 15.26
N GLU A 82 -2.86 3.34 15.15
CA GLU A 82 -2.10 4.16 16.11
C GLU A 82 -2.02 5.62 15.68
N SER A 83 -1.63 5.84 14.42
CA SER A 83 -1.48 7.17 13.85
C SER A 83 -1.67 7.16 12.34
N GLY A 84 -1.90 8.35 11.78
CA GLY A 84 -1.99 8.54 10.35
C GLY A 84 -1.27 9.80 9.89
N THR A 85 -0.60 9.73 8.73
CA THR A 85 0.10 10.87 8.13
C THR A 85 -0.52 11.20 6.78
N ILE A 86 -1.14 12.38 6.71
CA ILE A 86 -1.76 12.91 5.49
C ILE A 86 -0.76 13.82 4.79
N ARG A 87 -0.49 13.54 3.50
CA ARG A 87 0.49 14.29 2.72
C ARG A 87 -0.10 14.90 1.46
N LYS A 88 0.65 15.78 0.85
CA LYS A 88 0.30 16.55 -0.35
C LYS A 88 0.47 15.75 -1.62
N VAL A 89 -0.18 16.20 -2.69
CA VAL A 89 0.10 15.74 -4.05
C VAL A 89 1.50 16.20 -4.46
N MET A 90 2.24 15.30 -5.11
CA MET A 90 3.56 15.57 -5.67
C MET A 90 3.58 15.28 -7.16
N ASP A 91 4.25 16.14 -7.92
CA ASP A 91 4.43 15.97 -9.35
C ASP A 91 5.92 15.92 -9.67
N ALA A 92 6.36 14.76 -10.13
CA ALA A 92 7.74 14.51 -10.52
C ALA A 92 7.99 14.73 -12.03
N GLY A 93 7.00 15.25 -12.76
CA GLY A 93 7.10 15.46 -14.21
C GLY A 93 7.06 14.17 -15.04
N VAL A 94 6.70 13.04 -14.45
CA VAL A 94 6.54 11.77 -15.19
C VAL A 94 5.28 11.85 -16.03
N ASN A 95 5.41 11.67 -17.35
CA ASN A 95 4.32 11.75 -18.32
C ASN A 95 4.08 10.43 -19.07
N ASP A 96 4.85 9.38 -18.80
CA ASP A 96 4.66 8.05 -19.36
C ASP A 96 3.76 7.22 -18.44
N ALA A 97 2.55 6.90 -18.91
CA ALA A 97 1.58 6.09 -18.17
C ALA A 97 2.05 4.66 -17.88
N ASN A 98 3.10 4.16 -18.57
CA ASN A 98 3.74 2.89 -18.24
C ASN A 98 4.62 2.97 -16.99
N GLN A 99 4.85 4.14 -16.44
CA GLN A 99 5.77 4.38 -15.32
C GLN A 99 5.05 4.91 -14.09
N MET A 100 3.89 4.37 -13.77
CA MET A 100 3.10 4.78 -12.60
C MET A 100 3.88 4.65 -11.28
N GLY A 101 4.66 3.58 -11.11
CA GLY A 101 5.51 3.41 -9.94
C GLY A 101 6.49 4.58 -9.76
N SER A 102 7.12 5.03 -10.85
CA SER A 102 8.02 6.19 -10.84
C SER A 102 7.29 7.49 -10.50
N ALA A 103 6.05 7.66 -10.98
CA ALA A 103 5.24 8.85 -10.69
C ALA A 103 4.82 8.92 -9.20
N MET A 104 4.56 7.78 -8.56
CA MET A 104 4.11 7.69 -7.17
C MET A 104 5.26 7.64 -6.15
N ALA A 105 6.43 7.15 -6.53
CA ALA A 105 7.56 6.94 -5.62
C ALA A 105 7.96 8.19 -4.82
N PRO A 106 8.08 9.41 -5.41
CA PRO A 106 8.41 10.61 -4.64
C PRO A 106 7.38 10.96 -3.57
N ALA A 107 6.09 10.72 -3.83
CA ALA A 107 5.04 10.95 -2.84
C ALA A 107 5.13 9.93 -1.68
N ALA A 108 5.48 8.67 -1.97
CA ALA A 108 5.70 7.66 -0.94
C ALA A 108 6.90 8.00 -0.06
N VAL A 109 8.02 8.46 -0.66
CA VAL A 109 9.22 8.91 0.07
C VAL A 109 8.91 10.10 0.96
N ASP A 110 8.27 11.15 0.43
CA ASP A 110 7.85 12.33 1.21
C ASP A 110 6.97 11.92 2.39
N THR A 111 6.04 10.99 2.16
CA THR A 111 5.14 10.50 3.20
C THR A 111 5.88 9.75 4.29
N LEU A 112 6.79 8.83 3.93
CA LEU A 112 7.56 8.05 4.89
C LEU A 112 8.49 8.95 5.72
N LEU A 113 9.27 9.82 5.08
CA LEU A 113 10.21 10.71 5.79
C LEU A 113 9.49 11.61 6.79
N ASN A 114 8.36 12.21 6.38
CA ASN A 114 7.59 13.05 7.29
C ASN A 114 6.92 12.23 8.40
N HIS A 115 6.42 11.02 8.09
CA HIS A 115 5.86 10.14 9.12
C HIS A 115 6.90 9.80 10.19
N LEU A 116 8.11 9.42 9.79
CA LEU A 116 9.19 9.09 10.72
C LEU A 116 9.61 10.31 11.55
N GLN A 117 9.69 11.49 10.93
CA GLN A 117 10.01 12.73 11.62
C GLN A 117 8.92 13.14 12.61
N ASP A 118 7.64 13.16 12.19
CA ASP A 118 6.52 13.60 13.01
C ASP A 118 6.27 12.69 14.21
N THR A 119 6.60 11.40 14.07
CA THR A 119 6.44 10.40 15.13
C THR A 119 7.72 10.15 15.94
N GLU A 120 8.83 10.81 15.59
CA GLU A 120 10.16 10.61 16.19
C GLU A 120 10.61 9.13 16.15
N ARG A 121 10.32 8.44 15.04
CA ARG A 121 10.60 7.01 14.82
C ARG A 121 11.64 6.81 13.72
N THR A 122 12.24 5.63 13.75
CA THR A 122 13.14 5.13 12.70
C THR A 122 12.50 3.92 12.00
N PRO A 123 12.95 3.52 10.80
CA PRO A 123 12.33 2.39 10.09
C PRO A 123 12.30 1.07 10.89
N ASP A 124 13.30 0.83 11.72
CA ASP A 124 13.41 -0.37 12.56
C ASP A 124 12.40 -0.43 13.72
N TYR A 125 11.63 0.65 13.95
CA TYR A 125 10.45 0.60 14.81
C TYR A 125 9.36 -0.34 14.27
N TYR A 126 9.30 -0.50 12.94
CA TYR A 126 8.31 -1.30 12.25
C TYR A 126 8.84 -2.70 11.88
N ASP A 127 7.99 -3.70 12.01
CA ASP A 127 8.25 -5.05 11.48
C ASP A 127 8.04 -5.10 9.97
N ALA A 128 7.16 -4.23 9.44
CA ALA A 128 6.96 -4.05 8.01
C ALA A 128 6.53 -2.61 7.68
N ILE A 129 7.13 -2.05 6.63
CA ILE A 129 6.74 -0.81 5.97
C ILE A 129 6.34 -1.20 4.55
N LEU A 130 5.08 -0.96 4.18
CA LEU A 130 4.53 -1.43 2.91
C LEU A 130 3.97 -0.28 2.11
N THR A 131 4.44 -0.12 0.87
CA THR A 131 3.81 0.76 -0.11
C THR A 131 2.66 0.06 -0.84
N GLY A 132 1.79 0.85 -1.48
CA GLY A 132 0.52 0.36 -2.04
C GLY A 132 0.67 -0.53 -3.25
N ASP A 133 1.19 0.03 -4.34
CA ASP A 133 1.25 -0.62 -5.63
C ASP A 133 2.28 0.04 -6.58
N LEU A 134 3.45 0.35 -6.05
CA LEU A 134 4.56 0.92 -6.81
C LEU A 134 5.19 -0.09 -7.77
N GLY A 135 5.06 -1.38 -7.47
CA GLY A 135 5.73 -2.46 -8.20
C GLY A 135 7.25 -2.45 -8.02
N PHE A 136 7.95 -3.34 -8.72
CA PHE A 136 9.40 -3.48 -8.59
C PHE A 136 10.15 -2.18 -8.85
N ILE A 137 9.83 -1.48 -9.95
CA ILE A 137 10.54 -0.25 -10.35
C ILE A 137 10.29 0.85 -9.32
N GLY A 138 9.05 1.08 -8.93
CA GLY A 138 8.75 2.14 -7.96
C GLY A 138 9.30 1.84 -6.56
N ARG A 139 9.29 0.57 -6.14
CA ARG A 139 9.90 0.12 -4.88
C ARG A 139 11.42 0.41 -4.88
N ASP A 140 12.10 0.07 -5.95
CA ASP A 140 13.54 0.29 -6.07
C ASP A 140 13.87 1.79 -6.06
N ILE A 141 13.11 2.62 -6.77
CA ILE A 141 13.23 4.09 -6.73
C ILE A 141 13.03 4.63 -5.29
N VAL A 142 12.02 4.14 -4.55
CA VAL A 142 11.81 4.53 -3.15
C VAL A 142 13.02 4.16 -2.30
N THR A 143 13.57 2.97 -2.48
CA THR A 143 14.76 2.53 -1.74
C THR A 143 15.96 3.43 -2.02
N ASP A 144 16.21 3.77 -3.28
CA ASP A 144 17.30 4.67 -3.68
C ASP A 144 17.11 6.07 -3.07
N LEU A 145 15.93 6.67 -3.23
CA LEU A 145 15.63 8.01 -2.70
C LEU A 145 15.70 8.07 -1.17
N LEU A 146 15.28 7.04 -0.46
CA LEU A 146 15.39 6.97 1.00
C LEU A 146 16.86 6.82 1.43
N THR A 147 17.64 6.06 0.69
CA THR A 147 19.07 5.90 0.93
C THR A 147 19.82 7.23 0.72
N ASP A 148 19.48 7.95 -0.34
CA ASP A 148 20.02 9.30 -0.60
C ASP A 148 19.61 10.30 0.51
N ALA A 149 18.44 10.11 1.12
CA ALA A 149 17.99 10.89 2.28
C ALA A 149 18.64 10.47 3.62
N GLY A 150 19.55 9.48 3.61
CA GLY A 150 20.32 9.05 4.77
C GLY A 150 19.69 7.89 5.56
N ILE A 151 18.65 7.24 5.05
CA ILE A 151 18.10 6.02 5.65
C ILE A 151 18.99 4.82 5.26
N SER A 152 19.33 3.97 6.22
CA SER A 152 20.16 2.79 5.95
C SER A 152 19.51 1.83 4.97
N ALA A 153 20.18 1.53 3.86
CA ALA A 153 19.72 0.54 2.88
C ALA A 153 19.52 -0.84 3.52
N GLU A 154 20.44 -1.29 4.37
CA GLU A 154 20.31 -2.56 5.10
C GLU A 154 19.10 -2.57 6.05
N GLY A 155 18.79 -1.42 6.68
CA GLY A 155 17.61 -1.25 7.51
C GLY A 155 16.32 -1.37 6.69
N LEU A 156 16.28 -0.73 5.53
CA LEU A 156 15.13 -0.80 4.60
C LEU A 156 14.92 -2.21 4.05
N GLU A 157 15.99 -2.91 3.63
CA GLU A 157 15.88 -4.27 3.07
C GLU A 157 15.17 -5.24 4.02
N ARG A 158 15.26 -5.03 5.33
CA ARG A 158 14.62 -5.90 6.33
C ARG A 158 13.14 -5.63 6.54
N VAL A 159 12.69 -4.39 6.36
CA VAL A 159 11.35 -3.98 6.77
C VAL A 159 10.50 -3.44 5.63
N TYR A 160 11.10 -2.99 4.52
CA TYR A 160 10.40 -2.33 3.43
C TYR A 160 10.09 -3.28 2.26
N ASP A 161 8.82 -3.28 1.82
CA ASP A 161 8.39 -3.94 0.60
C ASP A 161 7.17 -3.20 -0.01
N ASP A 162 6.65 -3.71 -1.12
CA ASP A 162 5.53 -3.13 -1.87
C ASP A 162 4.43 -4.17 -2.11
N CYS A 163 3.18 -3.79 -1.87
CA CYS A 163 2.05 -4.72 -2.06
C CYS A 163 1.90 -5.19 -3.51
N GLY A 164 2.27 -4.36 -4.49
CA GLY A 164 2.27 -4.74 -5.90
C GLY A 164 3.33 -5.79 -6.23
N VAL A 165 4.43 -5.78 -5.49
CA VAL A 165 5.47 -6.83 -5.56
C VAL A 165 5.00 -8.12 -4.89
N MET A 166 4.31 -8.00 -3.76
CA MET A 166 3.90 -9.13 -2.92
C MET A 166 2.72 -9.94 -3.50
N ILE A 167 1.82 -9.30 -4.24
CA ILE A 167 0.53 -9.92 -4.64
C ILE A 167 0.67 -11.04 -5.66
N TYR A 168 1.72 -11.03 -6.48
CA TYR A 168 1.96 -12.01 -7.52
C TYR A 168 3.24 -12.80 -7.31
N GLY A 169 3.19 -14.08 -7.64
CA GLY A 169 4.38 -14.93 -7.64
C GLY A 169 5.27 -14.70 -8.88
N LYS A 170 6.58 -14.89 -8.74
CA LYS A 170 7.58 -14.68 -9.79
C LYS A 170 7.29 -15.38 -11.13
N ARG A 171 6.46 -16.45 -11.13
CA ARG A 171 6.12 -17.24 -12.32
C ARG A 171 4.90 -16.71 -13.09
N GLN A 172 4.26 -15.64 -12.61
CA GLN A 172 3.01 -15.13 -13.20
C GLN A 172 3.22 -14.06 -14.29
N ASP A 173 4.47 -13.74 -14.63
CA ASP A 173 4.82 -12.81 -15.71
C ASP A 173 4.08 -11.47 -15.66
N VAL A 174 4.15 -10.81 -14.51
CA VAL A 174 3.48 -9.53 -14.27
C VAL A 174 4.37 -8.30 -14.46
N HIS A 175 5.55 -8.49 -15.07
CA HIS A 175 6.57 -7.46 -15.28
C HIS A 175 6.92 -6.71 -13.99
N SER A 176 6.49 -5.44 -13.83
CA SER A 176 6.80 -4.65 -12.64
C SER A 176 5.90 -4.95 -11.44
N GLY A 177 5.04 -5.97 -11.49
CA GLY A 177 4.19 -6.39 -10.37
C GLY A 177 2.72 -6.01 -10.56
N GLY A 178 1.98 -6.05 -9.46
CA GLY A 178 0.56 -5.70 -9.44
C GLY A 178 0.31 -4.22 -9.19
N SER A 179 -0.88 -3.74 -9.55
CA SER A 179 -1.38 -2.43 -9.15
C SER A 179 -2.91 -2.38 -9.13
N GLY A 180 -3.47 -1.22 -8.82
CA GLY A 180 -4.91 -0.98 -8.72
C GLY A 180 -5.42 -0.90 -7.30
N CYS A 181 -6.59 -0.28 -7.13
CA CYS A 181 -7.16 0.02 -5.80
C CYS A 181 -7.32 -1.21 -4.90
N GLY A 182 -7.57 -2.39 -5.47
CA GLY A 182 -7.69 -3.65 -4.71
C GLY A 182 -6.35 -4.28 -4.32
N CYS A 183 -5.22 -3.82 -4.86
CA CYS A 183 -3.92 -4.44 -4.64
C CYS A 183 -3.52 -4.42 -3.16
N SER A 184 -3.25 -3.23 -2.61
CA SER A 184 -2.86 -3.09 -1.20
C SER A 184 -3.97 -3.53 -0.24
N ALA A 185 -5.24 -3.31 -0.58
CA ALA A 185 -6.36 -3.74 0.25
C ALA A 185 -6.39 -5.26 0.43
N SER A 186 -6.18 -6.03 -0.65
CA SER A 186 -6.19 -7.50 -0.58
C SER A 186 -4.93 -8.06 0.09
N VAL A 187 -3.75 -7.48 -0.18
CA VAL A 187 -2.50 -7.88 0.49
C VAL A 187 -2.60 -7.61 1.98
N PHE A 188 -3.08 -6.43 2.36
CA PHE A 188 -3.23 -6.09 3.77
C PHE A 188 -4.26 -6.99 4.45
N ALA A 189 -5.52 -7.05 3.97
CA ALA A 189 -6.58 -7.82 4.61
C ALA A 189 -6.33 -9.34 4.56
N GLY A 190 -5.80 -9.84 3.45
CA GLY A 190 -5.62 -11.27 3.23
C GLY A 190 -4.34 -11.87 3.81
N TYR A 191 -3.29 -11.09 3.96
CA TYR A 191 -1.98 -11.58 4.38
C TYR A 191 -1.42 -10.84 5.59
N VAL A 192 -1.24 -9.53 5.51
CA VAL A 192 -0.55 -8.75 6.56
C VAL A 192 -1.36 -8.73 7.86
N PHE A 193 -2.66 -8.40 7.78
CA PHE A 193 -3.55 -8.36 8.94
C PHE A 193 -3.61 -9.71 9.66
N LYS A 194 -3.67 -10.82 8.92
CA LYS A 194 -3.64 -12.17 9.52
C LYS A 194 -2.37 -12.45 10.30
N ARG A 195 -1.23 -11.97 9.81
CA ARG A 195 0.06 -12.09 10.51
C ARG A 195 0.11 -11.21 11.76
N MET A 196 -0.51 -10.02 11.70
CA MET A 196 -0.63 -9.14 12.87
C MET A 196 -1.49 -9.79 13.96
N VAL A 197 -2.69 -10.27 13.64
CA VAL A 197 -3.57 -10.91 14.64
C VAL A 197 -2.99 -12.19 15.23
N ARG A 198 -2.09 -12.89 14.52
CA ARG A 198 -1.35 -14.06 15.01
C ARG A 198 -0.09 -13.69 15.80
N GLY A 199 0.25 -12.40 15.86
CA GLY A 199 1.43 -11.90 16.57
C GLY A 199 2.77 -12.13 15.85
N GLU A 200 2.74 -12.47 14.56
CA GLU A 200 3.93 -12.59 13.72
C GLU A 200 4.49 -11.23 13.30
N LEU A 201 3.64 -10.22 13.21
CA LEU A 201 3.98 -8.82 13.00
C LEU A 201 3.32 -8.01 14.10
N LYS A 202 4.09 -7.17 14.76
CA LYS A 202 3.59 -6.30 15.81
C LYS A 202 3.23 -4.92 15.29
N ARG A 203 4.12 -4.29 14.54
CA ARG A 203 3.97 -2.92 14.05
C ARG A 203 4.12 -2.86 12.54
N VAL A 204 3.10 -2.33 11.89
CA VAL A 204 3.07 -2.21 10.44
C VAL A 204 2.74 -0.78 10.03
N LEU A 205 3.52 -0.23 9.12
CA LEU A 205 3.23 1.03 8.43
C LEU A 205 2.76 0.73 7.01
N LEU A 206 1.52 1.06 6.70
CA LEU A 206 0.97 0.97 5.34
C LEU A 206 0.92 2.36 4.72
N ILE A 207 1.61 2.53 3.60
CA ILE A 207 1.68 3.76 2.81
C ILE A 207 0.88 3.54 1.54
N SER A 208 -0.39 3.93 1.56
CA SER A 208 -1.25 3.84 0.37
C SER A 208 -0.82 4.87 -0.66
N THR A 209 -0.63 4.43 -1.89
CA THR A 209 -0.18 5.24 -3.03
C THR A 209 -1.27 5.39 -4.07
N GLY A 210 -1.21 6.48 -4.83
CA GLY A 210 -2.12 6.75 -5.92
C GLY A 210 -1.50 7.67 -6.96
N ALA A 211 -1.86 7.45 -8.22
CA ALA A 211 -1.49 8.32 -9.34
C ALA A 211 -2.75 8.87 -10.00
N MET A 212 -2.74 10.15 -10.34
CA MET A 212 -3.83 10.76 -11.10
C MET A 212 -3.64 10.45 -12.59
N LEU A 213 -4.02 9.25 -12.98
CA LEU A 213 -3.96 8.80 -14.35
C LEU A 213 -5.27 9.13 -15.06
N SER A 214 -5.20 10.10 -15.99
CA SER A 214 -6.30 10.47 -16.87
C SER A 214 -6.20 9.73 -18.20
N THR A 215 -7.33 9.52 -18.87
CA THR A 215 -7.37 8.99 -20.24
C THR A 215 -6.90 10.00 -21.30
N ILE A 216 -6.72 11.26 -20.93
CA ILE A 216 -6.46 12.38 -21.85
C ILE A 216 -5.11 13.02 -21.55
N SER A 217 -4.83 13.35 -20.30
CA SER A 217 -3.68 14.18 -19.90
C SER A 217 -2.32 13.64 -20.38
N PRO A 218 -1.98 12.35 -20.25
CA PRO A 218 -0.70 11.83 -20.76
C PRO A 218 -0.55 11.96 -22.28
N PHE A 219 -1.64 11.82 -23.03
CA PHE A 219 -1.62 12.01 -24.50
C PHE A 219 -1.46 13.47 -24.93
N GLN A 220 -1.69 14.40 -24.00
CA GLN A 220 -1.45 15.84 -24.19
C GLN A 220 -0.07 16.27 -23.68
N GLY A 221 0.74 15.33 -23.18
CA GLY A 221 2.07 15.61 -22.63
C GLY A 221 2.05 16.11 -21.17
N GLU A 222 0.89 16.06 -20.52
CA GLU A 222 0.76 16.41 -19.11
C GLU A 222 1.42 15.35 -18.22
N SER A 223 1.93 15.77 -17.08
CA SER A 223 2.50 14.88 -16.06
C SER A 223 1.42 14.11 -15.30
N ILE A 224 1.87 13.07 -14.59
CA ILE A 224 1.05 12.19 -13.75
C ILE A 224 1.37 12.48 -12.26
N PRO A 225 0.60 13.33 -11.58
CA PRO A 225 0.81 13.58 -10.17
C PRO A 225 0.57 12.35 -9.32
N GLY A 226 1.43 12.16 -8.31
CA GLY A 226 1.31 11.11 -7.31
C GLY A 226 0.88 11.64 -5.95
N ILE A 227 0.28 10.79 -5.14
CA ILE A 227 -0.07 11.07 -3.74
C ILE A 227 0.16 9.82 -2.90
N ALA A 228 0.53 10.01 -1.63
CA ALA A 228 0.60 8.92 -0.66
C ALA A 228 0.16 9.39 0.73
N HIS A 229 -0.40 8.46 1.48
CA HIS A 229 -0.78 8.65 2.88
C HIS A 229 -0.39 7.40 3.68
N ALA A 230 0.05 7.59 4.92
CA ALA A 230 0.47 6.50 5.78
C ALA A 230 -0.49 6.24 6.94
N ILE A 231 -0.60 4.98 7.33
CA ILE A 231 -1.28 4.52 8.54
C ILE A 231 -0.35 3.59 9.30
N SER A 232 -0.09 3.91 10.58
CA SER A 232 0.63 3.06 11.53
C SER A 232 -0.37 2.23 12.31
N MET A 233 -0.09 0.93 12.44
CA MET A 233 -0.93 -0.03 13.13
C MET A 233 -0.08 -0.88 14.07
N GLU A 234 -0.63 -1.22 15.23
CA GLU A 234 0.01 -2.08 16.23
C GLU A 234 -0.91 -3.23 16.64
N ALA A 235 -0.34 -4.43 16.77
CA ALA A 235 -0.99 -5.62 17.33
C ALA A 235 -0.70 -5.73 18.82
N GLU A 236 -1.75 -5.75 19.64
CA GLU A 236 -1.73 -5.80 21.12
C GLU A 236 -2.19 -7.16 21.64
#